data_57d1f36f8363e2abe577fae5ab08221b
#
_entry.id   57d1f36f8363e2abe577fae5ab08221b
#
_cell.length_a   1.000
_cell.length_b   1.000
_cell.length_c   1.000
_cell.angle_alpha   90.00
_cell.angle_beta   90.00
_cell.angle_gamma   90.00
#
_symmetry.space_group_name_H-M   'P 1'
#
loop_
_entity.id
_entity.type
_entity.pdbx_description
1 polymer ?
#
loop_
_entity_poly.entity_id
_entity_poly.type
_entity_poly.pdbx_seq_one_letter_code
_entity_poly.pdbx_strand_id
1 'polypeptide(L)'
;MPSRALPFFVLGAGVSVVSFAAILIRFAQAEGAPSLAIAAVRLAVAAAVLTPFALLRCGREVHRLRRRELALCMLSGAFLAAHFWAWITSLEHTSVASSTALVTTNPLWVALISAIALRERPGGKALTGIVLTLTGSMLVFAADSGRISEGMSPLYGNALALVGAISASGYLLVGRALRARVSLTAYVWLAYSAAAVLLAGAAMLRGISVAALPGAAWIFMLALALGPQLVGHTTFNWALRRLTATFVAIAILGEPVGSALLAYFIFGEQFGTLQFVGFVLLLVGIFVAAREESRRLNENVQPHHAL
;
A
#
# COMPACT_ATOMS: atom_id res chain seq x y z
N MET A 1 0.95 -29.12 6.64
CA MET A 1 0.56 -27.81 7.19
C MET A 1 1.39 -26.75 6.49
N PRO A 2 0.82 -25.65 5.95
CA PRO A 2 1.65 -24.59 5.39
C PRO A 2 2.59 -24.05 6.47
N SER A 3 3.87 -23.84 6.12
CA SER A 3 4.86 -23.39 7.08
C SER A 3 4.42 -22.06 7.71
N ARG A 4 4.62 -21.90 9.01
CA ARG A 4 4.29 -20.65 9.75
C ARG A 4 5.04 -19.44 9.20
N ALA A 5 6.15 -19.68 8.52
CA ALA A 5 6.96 -18.66 7.86
C ALA A 5 6.36 -18.18 6.51
N LEU A 6 5.49 -18.99 5.87
CA LEU A 6 4.94 -18.67 4.56
C LEU A 6 4.29 -17.27 4.48
N PRO A 7 3.45 -16.81 5.43
CA PRO A 7 2.86 -15.48 5.36
C PRO A 7 3.89 -14.35 5.36
N PHE A 8 4.99 -14.50 6.09
CA PHE A 8 6.06 -13.50 6.14
C PHE A 8 6.85 -13.45 4.84
N PHE A 9 7.18 -14.61 4.25
CA PHE A 9 7.86 -14.66 2.96
C PHE A 9 7.01 -14.08 1.83
N VAL A 10 5.73 -14.46 1.79
CA VAL A 10 4.81 -13.96 0.76
C VAL A 10 4.62 -12.45 0.91
N LEU A 11 4.50 -11.94 2.14
CA LEU A 11 4.40 -10.51 2.40
C LEU A 11 5.69 -9.77 2.00
N GLY A 12 6.86 -10.31 2.33
CA GLY A 12 8.16 -9.76 1.94
C GLY A 12 8.31 -9.68 0.42
N ALA A 13 7.93 -10.74 -0.30
CA ALA A 13 7.91 -10.74 -1.76
C ALA A 13 6.96 -9.66 -2.32
N GLY A 14 5.78 -9.49 -1.72
CA GLY A 14 4.85 -8.43 -2.08
C GLY A 14 5.45 -7.03 -1.90
N VAL A 15 6.12 -6.78 -0.78
CA VAL A 15 6.82 -5.51 -0.50
C VAL A 15 7.91 -5.27 -1.54
N SER A 16 8.72 -6.27 -1.87
CA SER A 16 9.76 -6.15 -2.91
C SER A 16 9.17 -5.75 -4.26
N VAL A 17 8.03 -6.33 -4.65
CA VAL A 17 7.36 -5.97 -5.91
C VAL A 17 6.78 -4.55 -5.86
N VAL A 18 6.19 -4.14 -4.73
CA VAL A 18 5.64 -2.77 -4.60
C VAL A 18 6.74 -1.73 -4.60
N SER A 19 7.95 -2.05 -4.16
CA SER A 19 9.10 -1.14 -4.20
C SER A 19 9.42 -0.58 -5.58
N PHE A 20 9.00 -1.25 -6.67
CA PHE A 20 9.10 -0.71 -8.03
C PHE A 20 8.06 0.38 -8.32
N ALA A 21 7.02 0.56 -7.49
CA ALA A 21 5.89 1.43 -7.82
C ALA A 21 6.30 2.88 -8.01
N ALA A 22 7.08 3.46 -7.10
CA ALA A 22 7.52 4.86 -7.18
C ALA A 22 8.37 5.11 -8.45
N ILE A 23 9.23 4.16 -8.82
CA ILE A 23 10.05 4.21 -10.02
C ILE A 23 9.18 4.23 -11.29
N LEU A 24 8.24 3.29 -11.38
CA LEU A 24 7.33 3.19 -12.53
C LEU A 24 6.40 4.41 -12.65
N ILE A 25 5.94 4.96 -11.52
CA ILE A 25 5.13 6.19 -11.48
C ILE A 25 5.95 7.36 -12.03
N ARG A 26 7.19 7.53 -11.58
CA ARG A 26 8.06 8.61 -12.07
C ARG A 26 8.34 8.52 -13.56
N PHE A 27 8.59 7.33 -14.08
CA PHE A 27 8.74 7.12 -15.52
C PHE A 27 7.46 7.49 -16.27
N ALA A 28 6.29 7.05 -15.79
CA ALA A 28 5.02 7.40 -16.43
C ALA A 28 4.74 8.91 -16.41
N GLN A 29 5.06 9.61 -15.30
CA GLN A 29 4.94 11.07 -15.18
C GLN A 29 5.93 11.79 -16.10
N ALA A 30 7.17 11.32 -16.20
CA ALA A 30 8.18 11.87 -17.12
C ALA A 30 7.76 11.77 -18.59
N GLU A 31 6.99 10.73 -18.94
CA GLU A 31 6.36 10.59 -20.27
C GLU A 31 5.06 11.40 -20.42
N GLY A 32 4.74 12.29 -19.47
CA GLY A 32 3.60 13.21 -19.54
C GLY A 32 2.27 12.62 -19.09
N ALA A 33 2.23 11.45 -18.43
CA ALA A 33 0.99 10.92 -17.89
C ALA A 33 0.58 11.64 -16.59
N PRO A 34 -0.63 12.27 -16.53
CA PRO A 34 -1.13 12.88 -15.30
C PRO A 34 -1.32 11.84 -14.18
N SER A 35 -1.05 12.21 -12.93
CA SER A 35 -1.16 11.32 -11.77
C SER A 35 -2.51 10.63 -11.64
N LEU A 36 -3.60 11.35 -11.94
CA LEU A 36 -4.96 10.79 -11.90
C LEU A 36 -5.17 9.71 -12.98
N ALA A 37 -4.58 9.89 -14.18
CA ALA A 37 -4.62 8.88 -15.24
C ALA A 37 -3.82 7.63 -14.85
N ILE A 38 -2.63 7.80 -14.26
CA ILE A 38 -1.81 6.69 -13.76
C ILE A 38 -2.59 5.88 -12.73
N ALA A 39 -3.22 6.55 -11.76
CA ALA A 39 -4.05 5.90 -10.74
C ALA A 39 -5.24 5.15 -11.35
N ALA A 40 -5.96 5.77 -12.31
CA ALA A 40 -7.12 5.18 -12.96
C ALA A 40 -6.74 3.95 -13.80
N VAL A 41 -5.72 4.05 -14.66
CA VAL A 41 -5.26 2.96 -15.52
C VAL A 41 -4.75 1.78 -14.70
N ARG A 42 -3.94 2.05 -13.67
CA ARG A 42 -3.43 1.03 -12.74
C ARG A 42 -4.56 0.15 -12.19
N LEU A 43 -5.64 0.76 -11.70
CA LEU A 43 -6.75 0.04 -11.08
C LEU A 43 -7.67 -0.58 -12.14
N ALA A 44 -7.92 0.11 -13.26
CA ALA A 44 -8.76 -0.40 -14.35
C ALA A 44 -8.16 -1.66 -14.98
N VAL A 45 -6.86 -1.66 -15.28
CA VAL A 45 -6.17 -2.83 -15.83
C VAL A 45 -6.17 -3.98 -14.82
N ALA A 46 -5.87 -3.70 -13.55
CA ALA A 46 -5.89 -4.73 -12.51
C ALA A 46 -7.28 -5.35 -12.33
N ALA A 47 -8.34 -4.54 -12.33
CA ALA A 47 -9.72 -5.00 -12.26
C ALA A 47 -10.10 -5.80 -13.51
N ALA A 48 -9.73 -5.34 -14.71
CA ALA A 48 -10.01 -6.03 -15.97
C ALA A 48 -9.36 -7.43 -16.01
N VAL A 49 -8.09 -7.55 -15.60
CA VAL A 49 -7.38 -8.84 -15.52
C VAL A 49 -8.03 -9.78 -14.52
N LEU A 50 -8.55 -9.26 -13.40
CA LEU A 50 -9.22 -10.09 -12.39
C LEU A 50 -10.65 -10.48 -12.78
N THR A 51 -11.30 -9.73 -13.68
CA THR A 51 -12.72 -9.93 -14.05
C THR A 51 -13.04 -11.36 -14.50
N PRO A 52 -12.32 -11.99 -15.45
CA PRO A 52 -12.64 -13.36 -15.86
C PRO A 52 -12.51 -14.35 -14.70
N PHE A 53 -11.51 -14.21 -13.85
CA PHE A 53 -11.33 -15.08 -12.68
C PHE A 53 -12.43 -14.86 -11.63
N ALA A 54 -12.83 -13.62 -11.41
CA ALA A 54 -13.89 -13.29 -10.45
C ALA A 54 -15.24 -13.83 -10.92
N LEU A 55 -15.60 -13.64 -12.18
CA LEU A 55 -16.85 -14.12 -12.73
C LEU A 55 -16.94 -15.65 -12.76
N LEU A 56 -15.86 -16.33 -13.17
CA LEU A 56 -15.83 -17.79 -13.27
C LEU A 56 -15.78 -18.49 -11.92
N ARG A 57 -15.01 -17.96 -10.96
CA ARG A 57 -14.76 -18.62 -9.66
C ARG A 57 -15.55 -18.06 -8.50
N CYS A 58 -15.91 -16.80 -8.52
CA CYS A 58 -16.53 -16.09 -7.40
C CYS A 58 -17.92 -15.50 -7.73
N GLY A 59 -18.47 -15.70 -8.93
CA GLY A 59 -19.76 -15.13 -9.32
C GLY A 59 -20.88 -15.45 -8.34
N ARG A 60 -21.00 -16.72 -7.90
CA ARG A 60 -22.00 -17.14 -6.90
C ARG A 60 -21.74 -16.51 -5.52
N GLU A 61 -20.49 -16.34 -5.12
CA GLU A 61 -20.12 -15.71 -3.86
C GLU A 61 -20.53 -14.23 -3.89
N VAL A 62 -20.20 -13.52 -4.95
CA VAL A 62 -20.52 -12.08 -5.12
C VAL A 62 -22.03 -11.84 -5.07
N HIS A 63 -22.83 -12.69 -5.72
CA HIS A 63 -24.31 -12.59 -5.66
C HIS A 63 -24.89 -12.86 -4.27
N ARG A 64 -24.18 -13.59 -3.41
CA ARG A 64 -24.60 -13.93 -2.04
C ARG A 64 -24.10 -12.96 -0.98
N LEU A 65 -23.27 -11.97 -1.37
CA LEU A 65 -22.80 -10.95 -0.44
C LEU A 65 -23.98 -10.16 0.13
N ARG A 66 -23.95 -9.96 1.44
CA ARG A 66 -24.92 -9.09 2.12
C ARG A 66 -24.67 -7.64 1.67
N ARG A 67 -25.72 -6.83 1.65
CA ARG A 67 -25.62 -5.40 1.31
C ARG A 67 -24.51 -4.68 2.09
N ARG A 68 -24.33 -5.03 3.36
CA ARG A 68 -23.27 -4.48 4.22
C ARG A 68 -21.87 -4.88 3.74
N GLU A 69 -21.66 -6.14 3.34
CA GLU A 69 -20.38 -6.63 2.85
C GLU A 69 -20.03 -5.98 1.50
N LEU A 70 -21.00 -5.85 0.61
CA LEU A 70 -20.83 -5.14 -0.64
C LEU A 70 -20.49 -3.65 -0.40
N ALA A 71 -21.23 -2.96 0.48
CA ALA A 71 -20.96 -1.58 0.84
C ALA A 71 -19.54 -1.39 1.42
N LEU A 72 -19.07 -2.34 2.24
CA LEU A 72 -17.69 -2.32 2.76
C LEU A 72 -16.65 -2.57 1.66
N CYS A 73 -16.94 -3.43 0.66
CA CYS A 73 -16.06 -3.59 -0.50
C CYS A 73 -15.95 -2.28 -1.31
N MET A 74 -17.09 -1.59 -1.51
CA MET A 74 -17.12 -0.29 -2.20
C MET A 74 -16.38 0.79 -1.39
N LEU A 75 -16.58 0.83 -0.09
CA LEU A 75 -15.86 1.75 0.82
C LEU A 75 -14.35 1.49 0.79
N SER A 76 -13.95 0.21 0.78
CA SER A 76 -12.55 -0.19 0.64
C SER A 76 -11.97 0.31 -0.69
N GLY A 77 -12.73 0.18 -1.78
CA GLY A 77 -12.36 0.72 -3.09
C GLY A 77 -12.26 2.25 -3.10
N ALA A 78 -13.15 2.95 -2.38
CA ALA A 78 -13.08 4.40 -2.23
C ALA A 78 -11.83 4.85 -1.46
N PHE A 79 -11.49 4.17 -0.37
CA PHE A 79 -10.24 4.40 0.34
C PHE A 79 -9.02 4.14 -0.55
N LEU A 80 -9.04 3.08 -1.35
CA LEU A 80 -7.95 2.76 -2.28
C LEU A 80 -7.83 3.82 -3.38
N ALA A 81 -8.94 4.31 -3.92
CA ALA A 81 -8.96 5.40 -4.90
C ALA A 81 -8.36 6.69 -4.33
N ALA A 82 -8.81 7.08 -3.14
CA ALA A 82 -8.29 8.26 -2.42
C ALA A 82 -6.80 8.12 -2.12
N HIS A 83 -6.34 6.93 -1.68
CA HIS A 83 -4.94 6.64 -1.44
C HIS A 83 -4.09 6.86 -2.70
N PHE A 84 -4.43 6.21 -3.82
CA PHE A 84 -3.61 6.32 -5.02
C PHE A 84 -3.68 7.70 -5.67
N TRP A 85 -4.85 8.32 -5.70
CA TRP A 85 -4.94 9.68 -6.19
C TRP A 85 -4.05 10.63 -5.36
N ALA A 86 -4.20 10.61 -4.05
CA ALA A 86 -3.46 11.51 -3.17
C ALA A 86 -1.95 11.23 -3.21
N TRP A 87 -1.54 9.96 -3.09
CA TRP A 87 -0.12 9.60 -3.08
C TRP A 87 0.57 9.87 -4.42
N ILE A 88 -0.03 9.45 -5.55
CA ILE A 88 0.58 9.65 -6.87
C ILE A 88 0.66 11.15 -7.18
N THR A 89 -0.38 11.94 -6.83
CA THR A 89 -0.36 13.39 -6.98
C THR A 89 0.68 14.04 -6.07
N SER A 90 0.91 13.53 -4.87
CA SER A 90 1.92 14.09 -3.97
C SER A 90 3.32 14.07 -4.59
N LEU A 91 3.63 13.06 -5.42
CA LEU A 91 4.92 12.94 -6.13
C LEU A 91 5.16 14.04 -7.18
N GLU A 92 4.13 14.77 -7.61
CA GLU A 92 4.27 15.97 -8.46
C GLU A 92 4.65 17.21 -7.66
N HIS A 93 4.38 17.24 -6.35
CA HIS A 93 4.46 18.43 -5.51
C HIS A 93 5.54 18.39 -4.42
N THR A 94 6.07 17.20 -4.10
CA THR A 94 7.14 17.04 -3.12
C THR A 94 8.15 15.98 -3.58
N SER A 95 9.27 15.83 -2.87
CA SER A 95 10.27 14.83 -3.21
C SER A 95 9.71 13.41 -3.05
N VAL A 96 10.29 12.44 -3.77
CA VAL A 96 9.90 11.01 -3.64
C VAL A 96 10.12 10.53 -2.21
N ALA A 97 11.24 10.90 -1.59
CA ALA A 97 11.54 10.49 -0.22
C ALA A 97 10.54 11.09 0.78
N SER A 98 10.19 12.37 0.65
CA SER A 98 9.16 13.02 1.48
C SER A 98 7.80 12.37 1.32
N SER A 99 7.35 12.21 0.08
CA SER A 99 6.07 11.57 -0.25
C SER A 99 6.01 10.15 0.30
N THR A 100 7.05 9.34 0.05
CA THR A 100 7.10 7.93 0.48
C THR A 100 7.20 7.82 2.01
N ALA A 101 8.02 8.65 2.67
CA ALA A 101 8.12 8.66 4.12
C ALA A 101 6.78 8.97 4.79
N LEU A 102 6.02 9.95 4.26
CA LEU A 102 4.74 10.36 4.84
C LEU A 102 3.61 9.38 4.53
N VAL A 103 3.52 8.86 3.29
CA VAL A 103 2.48 7.86 2.95
C VAL A 103 2.68 6.55 3.69
N THR A 104 3.91 6.18 4.03
CA THR A 104 4.21 4.99 4.82
C THR A 104 4.03 5.18 6.33
N THR A 105 3.56 6.34 6.81
CA THR A 105 3.12 6.49 8.20
C THR A 105 1.82 5.73 8.52
N ASN A 106 1.28 4.97 7.58
CA ASN A 106 0.06 4.18 7.76
C ASN A 106 0.03 3.25 9.00
N PRO A 107 1.13 2.68 9.54
CA PRO A 107 1.07 1.93 10.80
C PRO A 107 0.56 2.74 11.99
N LEU A 108 0.88 4.03 12.04
CA LEU A 108 0.36 4.94 13.06
C LEU A 108 -1.17 5.06 12.97
N TRP A 109 -1.68 5.30 11.75
CA TRP A 109 -3.10 5.46 11.51
C TRP A 109 -3.88 4.16 11.69
N VAL A 110 -3.33 3.02 11.26
CA VAL A 110 -3.90 1.68 11.53
C VAL A 110 -3.99 1.45 13.03
N ALA A 111 -2.92 1.71 13.79
CA ALA A 111 -2.92 1.52 15.23
C ALA A 111 -3.93 2.45 15.94
N LEU A 112 -3.99 3.73 15.53
CA LEU A 112 -4.91 4.72 16.09
C LEU A 112 -6.38 4.35 15.80
N ILE A 113 -6.71 4.06 14.55
CA ILE A 113 -8.08 3.69 14.15
C ILE A 113 -8.48 2.36 14.82
N SER A 114 -7.58 1.38 14.91
CA SER A 114 -7.85 0.11 15.59
C SER A 114 -8.12 0.32 17.08
N ALA A 115 -7.35 1.18 17.74
CA ALA A 115 -7.55 1.50 19.16
C ALA A 115 -8.89 2.19 19.43
N ILE A 116 -9.29 3.13 18.58
CA ILE A 116 -10.51 3.94 18.75
C ILE A 116 -11.75 3.17 18.27
N ALA A 117 -11.73 2.66 17.03
CA ALA A 117 -12.91 2.10 16.38
C ALA A 117 -13.12 0.61 16.69
N LEU A 118 -12.03 -0.17 16.82
CA LEU A 118 -12.10 -1.61 17.06
C LEU A 118 -11.79 -1.98 18.51
N ARG A 119 -11.36 -1.01 19.33
CA ARG A 119 -10.90 -1.21 20.71
C ARG A 119 -9.75 -2.22 20.83
N GLU A 120 -9.02 -2.45 19.74
CA GLU A 120 -7.83 -3.28 19.68
C GLU A 120 -6.59 -2.41 19.87
N ARG A 121 -5.83 -2.62 20.96
CA ARG A 121 -4.58 -1.90 21.20
C ARG A 121 -3.39 -2.71 20.72
N PRO A 122 -2.40 -2.09 20.03
CA PRO A 122 -1.18 -2.78 19.68
C PRO A 122 -0.42 -3.18 20.96
N GLY A 123 0.19 -4.38 20.96
CA GLY A 123 1.06 -4.82 22.05
C GLY A 123 2.32 -3.96 22.14
N GLY A 124 3.00 -3.99 23.29
CA GLY A 124 4.17 -3.14 23.54
C GLY A 124 5.28 -3.27 22.48
N LYS A 125 5.59 -4.49 22.01
CA LYS A 125 6.59 -4.71 20.95
C LYS A 125 6.11 -4.20 19.59
N ALA A 126 4.82 -4.31 19.28
CA ALA A 126 4.26 -3.70 18.07
C ALA A 126 4.38 -2.18 18.12
N LEU A 127 4.10 -1.56 19.29
CA LEU A 127 4.29 -0.13 19.50
C LEU A 127 5.75 0.28 19.34
N THR A 128 6.70 -0.49 19.91
CA THR A 128 8.15 -0.28 19.71
C THR A 128 8.51 -0.36 18.21
N GLY A 129 7.96 -1.34 17.49
CA GLY A 129 8.15 -1.47 16.04
C GLY A 129 7.64 -0.24 15.29
N ILE A 130 6.43 0.27 15.63
CA ILE A 130 5.86 1.49 15.05
C ILE A 130 6.79 2.69 15.30
N VAL A 131 7.24 2.91 16.54
CA VAL A 131 8.10 4.05 16.88
C VAL A 131 9.43 3.97 16.12
N LEU A 132 10.08 2.82 16.09
CA LEU A 132 11.35 2.63 15.37
C LEU A 132 11.18 2.88 13.86
N THR A 133 10.14 2.31 13.25
CA THR A 133 9.91 2.48 11.81
C THR A 133 9.55 3.92 11.45
N LEU A 134 8.72 4.59 12.25
CA LEU A 134 8.39 6.00 12.03
C LEU A 134 9.61 6.91 12.21
N THR A 135 10.44 6.65 13.22
CA THR A 135 11.69 7.39 13.41
C THR A 135 12.63 7.19 12.22
N GLY A 136 12.78 5.95 11.75
CA GLY A 136 13.57 5.64 10.55
C GLY A 136 13.03 6.35 9.31
N SER A 137 11.72 6.34 9.08
CA SER A 137 11.07 7.06 7.98
C SER A 137 11.31 8.57 8.05
N MET A 138 11.23 9.16 9.24
CA MET A 138 11.50 10.59 9.44
C MET A 138 12.97 10.97 9.20
N LEU A 139 13.92 10.08 9.52
CA LEU A 139 15.33 10.30 9.20
C LEU A 139 15.59 10.25 7.69
N VAL A 140 14.95 9.32 6.98
CA VAL A 140 15.03 9.26 5.51
C VAL A 140 14.45 10.53 4.90
N PHE A 141 13.29 10.99 5.38
CA PHE A 141 12.66 12.25 4.97
C PHE A 141 13.56 13.46 5.24
N ALA A 142 14.13 13.58 6.45
CA ALA A 142 14.98 14.70 6.83
C ALA A 142 16.27 14.78 5.98
N ALA A 143 16.82 13.61 5.60
CA ALA A 143 18.01 13.55 4.75
C ALA A 143 17.75 14.05 3.31
N ASP A 144 16.49 14.00 2.85
CA ASP A 144 16.11 14.38 1.49
C ASP A 144 15.53 15.81 1.39
N SER A 145 15.16 16.43 2.50
CA SER A 145 14.46 17.72 2.54
C SER A 145 15.22 18.91 1.92
N GLY A 146 16.51 18.74 1.61
CA GLY A 146 17.32 19.76 0.92
C GLY A 146 17.25 19.73 -0.62
N ARG A 147 16.50 18.78 -1.22
CA ARG A 147 16.46 18.57 -2.68
C ARG A 147 15.14 19.02 -3.33
N ILE A 148 14.56 20.10 -2.84
CA ILE A 148 13.30 20.64 -3.38
C ILE A 148 13.60 21.43 -4.66
N SER A 149 13.01 21.00 -5.79
CA SER A 149 13.11 21.70 -7.07
C SER A 149 12.19 22.92 -7.10
N GLU A 150 12.57 23.94 -7.88
CA GLU A 150 11.73 25.13 -8.13
C GLU A 150 10.36 24.73 -8.71
N GLY A 151 9.29 25.39 -8.27
CA GLY A 151 7.91 25.14 -8.72
C GLY A 151 7.15 24.08 -7.93
N MET A 152 7.78 23.35 -6.99
CA MET A 152 7.08 22.43 -6.09
C MET A 152 6.34 23.18 -4.98
N SER A 153 5.22 22.58 -4.53
CA SER A 153 4.46 23.01 -3.35
C SER A 153 4.56 21.95 -2.24
N PRO A 154 5.71 21.88 -1.52
CA PRO A 154 6.01 20.74 -0.64
C PRO A 154 4.97 20.54 0.45
N LEU A 155 4.42 21.61 1.02
CA LEU A 155 3.38 21.54 2.05
C LEU A 155 2.12 20.84 1.50
N TYR A 156 1.70 21.19 0.29
CA TYR A 156 0.55 20.56 -0.37
C TYR A 156 0.84 19.09 -0.71
N GLY A 157 1.99 18.77 -1.29
CA GLY A 157 2.41 17.40 -1.57
C GLY A 157 2.48 16.54 -0.30
N ASN A 158 3.05 17.07 0.77
CA ASN A 158 3.14 16.39 2.06
C ASN A 158 1.75 16.16 2.69
N ALA A 159 0.84 17.11 2.59
CA ALA A 159 -0.54 16.94 3.03
C ALA A 159 -1.26 15.83 2.23
N LEU A 160 -1.08 15.80 0.91
CA LEU A 160 -1.61 14.72 0.06
C LEU A 160 -1.04 13.34 0.44
N ALA A 161 0.28 13.23 0.71
CA ALA A 161 0.88 12.00 1.16
C ALA A 161 0.27 11.49 2.48
N LEU A 162 -0.01 12.39 3.44
CA LEU A 162 -0.71 12.04 4.68
C LEU A 162 -2.16 11.60 4.44
N VAL A 163 -2.90 12.27 3.54
CA VAL A 163 -4.24 11.82 3.11
C VAL A 163 -4.15 10.41 2.50
N GLY A 164 -3.12 10.17 1.70
CA GLY A 164 -2.79 8.84 1.18
C GLY A 164 -2.58 7.81 2.28
N ALA A 165 -1.82 8.13 3.32
CA ALA A 165 -1.55 7.24 4.45
C ALA A 165 -2.82 6.87 5.24
N ILE A 166 -3.65 7.86 5.56
CA ILE A 166 -4.92 7.66 6.26
C ILE A 166 -5.87 6.79 5.43
N SER A 167 -5.96 7.07 4.13
CA SER A 167 -6.80 6.32 3.21
C SER A 167 -6.32 4.87 3.05
N ALA A 168 -5.00 4.63 2.92
CA ALA A 168 -4.43 3.29 2.93
C ALA A 168 -4.76 2.53 4.20
N SER A 169 -4.73 3.20 5.34
CA SER A 169 -5.06 2.60 6.64
C SER A 169 -6.53 2.17 6.71
N GLY A 170 -7.44 2.99 6.20
CA GLY A 170 -8.86 2.63 6.06
C GLY A 170 -9.04 1.41 5.15
N TYR A 171 -8.36 1.39 4.01
CA TYR A 171 -8.36 0.24 3.10
C TYR A 171 -7.88 -1.06 3.77
N LEU A 172 -6.76 -1.03 4.50
CA LEU A 172 -6.21 -2.19 5.20
C LEU A 172 -7.16 -2.71 6.29
N LEU A 173 -7.78 -1.82 7.08
CA LEU A 173 -8.68 -2.20 8.16
C LEU A 173 -10.00 -2.79 7.65
N VAL A 174 -10.61 -2.15 6.65
CA VAL A 174 -11.81 -2.70 5.99
C VAL A 174 -11.47 -4.04 5.32
N GLY A 175 -10.31 -4.11 4.64
CA GLY A 175 -9.80 -5.34 4.04
C GLY A 175 -9.69 -6.46 5.07
N ARG A 176 -9.07 -6.21 6.22
CA ARG A 176 -8.95 -7.21 7.29
C ARG A 176 -10.32 -7.73 7.74
N ALA A 177 -11.28 -6.84 7.99
CA ALA A 177 -12.63 -7.23 8.41
C ALA A 177 -13.34 -8.11 7.38
N LEU A 178 -13.20 -7.79 6.09
CA LEU A 178 -13.83 -8.53 4.99
C LEU A 178 -13.10 -9.84 4.68
N ARG A 179 -11.76 -9.88 4.79
CA ARG A 179 -10.95 -11.06 4.46
C ARG A 179 -11.22 -12.27 5.36
N ALA A 180 -11.90 -12.09 6.47
CA ALA A 180 -12.39 -13.20 7.30
C ALA A 180 -13.57 -13.96 6.65
N ARG A 181 -14.34 -13.30 5.76
CA ARG A 181 -15.61 -13.81 5.22
C ARG A 181 -15.66 -13.87 3.69
N VAL A 182 -14.95 -12.98 3.01
CA VAL A 182 -14.94 -12.83 1.57
C VAL A 182 -13.65 -13.41 0.99
N SER A 183 -13.73 -14.16 -0.09
CA SER A 183 -12.57 -14.71 -0.78
C SER A 183 -11.65 -13.60 -1.27
N LEU A 184 -10.36 -13.90 -1.45
CA LEU A 184 -9.40 -12.91 -1.92
C LEU A 184 -9.80 -12.33 -3.27
N THR A 185 -10.12 -13.21 -4.22
CA THR A 185 -10.46 -12.83 -5.59
C THR A 185 -11.70 -11.95 -5.64
N ALA A 186 -12.78 -12.30 -4.93
CA ALA A 186 -13.99 -11.49 -4.86
C ALA A 186 -13.72 -10.12 -4.25
N TYR A 187 -13.00 -10.08 -3.11
CA TYR A 187 -12.69 -8.83 -2.43
C TYR A 187 -11.84 -7.88 -3.26
N VAL A 188 -10.68 -8.36 -3.77
CA VAL A 188 -9.78 -7.47 -4.54
C VAL A 188 -10.42 -7.03 -5.86
N TRP A 189 -11.18 -7.90 -6.53
CA TRP A 189 -11.91 -7.52 -7.73
C TRP A 189 -12.93 -6.41 -7.48
N LEU A 190 -13.75 -6.54 -6.44
CA LEU A 190 -14.75 -5.51 -6.09
C LEU A 190 -14.08 -4.20 -5.67
N ALA A 191 -13.05 -4.26 -4.82
CA ALA A 191 -12.35 -3.07 -4.36
C ALA A 191 -11.59 -2.35 -5.49
N TYR A 192 -10.90 -3.10 -6.36
CA TYR A 192 -10.18 -2.52 -7.50
C TYR A 192 -11.13 -1.97 -8.55
N SER A 193 -12.25 -2.66 -8.82
CA SER A 193 -13.30 -2.16 -9.74
C SER A 193 -13.93 -0.86 -9.22
N ALA A 194 -14.28 -0.81 -7.94
CA ALA A 194 -14.83 0.41 -7.33
C ALA A 194 -13.82 1.57 -7.40
N ALA A 195 -12.55 1.32 -7.07
CA ALA A 195 -11.50 2.33 -7.16
C ALA A 195 -11.28 2.78 -8.61
N ALA A 196 -11.27 1.85 -9.58
CA ALA A 196 -11.13 2.17 -10.99
C ALA A 196 -12.26 3.06 -11.51
N VAL A 197 -13.52 2.75 -11.16
CA VAL A 197 -14.69 3.55 -11.56
C VAL A 197 -14.59 4.96 -10.98
N LEU A 198 -14.26 5.10 -9.70
CA LEU A 198 -14.13 6.40 -9.05
C LEU A 198 -13.00 7.25 -9.68
N LEU A 199 -11.83 6.64 -9.92
CA LEU A 199 -10.68 7.34 -10.51
C LEU A 199 -10.92 7.67 -11.99
N ALA A 200 -11.50 6.75 -12.76
CA ALA A 200 -11.84 7.00 -14.15
C ALA A 200 -12.90 8.11 -14.27
N GLY A 201 -13.93 8.08 -13.41
CA GLY A 201 -14.93 9.15 -13.35
C GLY A 201 -14.29 10.50 -12.99
N ALA A 202 -13.39 10.55 -12.03
CA ALA A 202 -12.65 11.77 -11.69
C ALA A 202 -11.75 12.25 -12.84
N ALA A 203 -11.08 11.34 -13.57
CA ALA A 203 -10.27 11.69 -14.73
C ALA A 203 -11.14 12.28 -15.87
N MET A 204 -12.30 11.67 -16.14
CA MET A 204 -13.26 12.18 -17.13
C MET A 204 -13.78 13.57 -16.77
N LEU A 205 -14.15 13.81 -15.51
CA LEU A 205 -14.61 15.12 -15.02
C LEU A 205 -13.52 16.21 -15.13
N ARG A 206 -12.23 15.81 -15.10
CA ARG A 206 -11.09 16.70 -15.32
C ARG A 206 -10.70 16.85 -16.79
N GLY A 207 -11.43 16.23 -17.72
CA GLY A 207 -11.14 16.27 -19.16
C GLY A 207 -9.87 15.50 -19.55
N ILE A 208 -9.37 14.58 -18.70
CA ILE A 208 -8.17 13.80 -18.98
C ILE A 208 -8.52 12.66 -19.93
N SER A 209 -7.99 12.72 -21.16
CA SER A 209 -8.14 11.66 -22.15
C SER A 209 -7.04 10.61 -21.98
N VAL A 210 -7.39 9.46 -21.42
CA VAL A 210 -6.44 8.34 -21.26
C VAL A 210 -5.96 7.79 -22.60
N ALA A 211 -6.81 7.85 -23.65
CA ALA A 211 -6.46 7.38 -24.99
C ALA A 211 -5.40 8.26 -25.68
N ALA A 212 -5.26 9.52 -25.26
CA ALA A 212 -4.27 10.45 -25.80
C ALA A 212 -2.88 10.37 -25.13
N LEU A 213 -2.70 9.46 -24.16
CA LEU A 213 -1.43 9.33 -23.46
C LEU A 213 -0.34 8.72 -24.37
N PRO A 214 0.93 9.17 -24.22
CA PRO A 214 2.05 8.61 -24.97
C PRO A 214 2.19 7.09 -24.77
N GLY A 215 2.57 6.38 -25.84
CA GLY A 215 2.73 4.93 -25.81
C GLY A 215 3.75 4.45 -24.76
N ALA A 216 4.81 5.20 -24.53
CA ALA A 216 5.82 4.90 -23.50
C ALA A 216 5.21 4.95 -22.08
N ALA A 217 4.32 5.90 -21.79
CA ALA A 217 3.63 5.97 -20.50
C ALA A 217 2.79 4.71 -20.22
N TRP A 218 2.18 4.13 -21.26
CA TRP A 218 1.40 2.90 -21.14
C TRP A 218 2.23 1.70 -20.67
N ILE A 219 3.48 1.59 -21.11
CA ILE A 219 4.38 0.51 -20.67
C ILE A 219 4.55 0.55 -19.14
N PHE A 220 4.82 1.73 -18.58
CA PHE A 220 5.01 1.90 -17.14
C PHE A 220 3.71 1.72 -16.36
N MET A 221 2.60 2.22 -16.88
CA MET A 221 1.28 2.04 -16.24
C MET A 221 0.83 0.58 -16.24
N LEU A 222 1.08 -0.18 -17.32
CA LEU A 222 0.79 -1.61 -17.39
C LEU A 222 1.70 -2.39 -16.43
N ALA A 223 3.00 -2.09 -16.39
CA ALA A 223 3.92 -2.70 -15.43
C ALA A 223 3.49 -2.42 -13.98
N LEU A 224 3.03 -1.19 -13.69
CA LEU A 224 2.50 -0.79 -12.39
C LEU A 224 1.23 -1.57 -12.01
N ALA A 225 0.35 -1.81 -12.98
CA ALA A 225 -0.88 -2.58 -12.79
C ALA A 225 -0.62 -4.07 -12.55
N LEU A 226 0.27 -4.67 -13.35
CA LEU A 226 0.53 -6.12 -13.28
C LEU A 226 1.44 -6.50 -12.11
N GLY A 227 2.49 -5.74 -11.84
CA GLY A 227 3.42 -5.97 -10.73
C GLY A 227 2.89 -5.41 -9.41
N PRO A 228 3.15 -4.14 -9.11
CA PRO A 228 2.80 -3.53 -7.82
C PRO A 228 1.33 -3.69 -7.43
N GLN A 229 0.37 -3.57 -8.36
CA GLN A 229 -1.05 -3.69 -8.03
C GLN A 229 -1.50 -5.15 -7.92
N LEU A 230 -1.39 -5.95 -8.98
CA LEU A 230 -1.92 -7.31 -8.98
C LEU A 230 -1.11 -8.25 -8.09
N VAL A 231 0.21 -8.17 -8.10
CA VAL A 231 1.03 -9.02 -7.24
C VAL A 231 1.18 -8.40 -5.86
N GLY A 232 1.71 -7.17 -5.76
CA GLY A 232 2.04 -6.55 -4.49
C GLY A 232 0.84 -6.31 -3.59
N HIS A 233 -0.11 -5.45 -3.99
CA HIS A 233 -1.28 -5.15 -3.17
C HIS A 233 -2.21 -6.35 -2.95
N THR A 234 -2.33 -7.25 -3.92
CA THR A 234 -3.09 -8.49 -3.71
C THR A 234 -2.43 -9.39 -2.66
N THR A 235 -1.10 -9.41 -2.60
CA THR A 235 -0.35 -10.11 -1.56
C THR A 235 -0.61 -9.52 -0.17
N PHE A 236 -0.68 -8.19 -0.03
CA PHE A 236 -1.06 -7.55 1.23
C PHE A 236 -2.46 -7.99 1.68
N ASN A 237 -3.43 -7.99 0.77
CA ASN A 237 -4.79 -8.48 1.06
C ASN A 237 -4.85 -9.97 1.40
N TRP A 238 -4.01 -10.77 0.79
CA TRP A 238 -3.87 -12.19 1.15
C TRP A 238 -3.31 -12.33 2.57
N ALA A 239 -2.33 -11.51 2.93
CA ALA A 239 -1.71 -11.52 4.25
C ALA A 239 -2.70 -11.11 5.35
N LEU A 240 -3.60 -10.15 5.10
CA LEU A 240 -4.61 -9.68 6.07
C LEU A 240 -5.55 -10.76 6.62
N ARG A 241 -5.66 -11.91 5.95
CA ARG A 241 -6.39 -13.06 6.49
C ARG A 241 -5.60 -13.82 7.56
N ARG A 242 -4.29 -13.65 7.61
CA ARG A 242 -3.36 -14.44 8.43
C ARG A 242 -2.59 -13.63 9.45
N LEU A 243 -2.37 -12.36 9.15
CA LEU A 243 -1.57 -11.42 9.93
C LEU A 243 -2.43 -10.23 10.35
N THR A 244 -2.03 -9.55 11.42
CA THR A 244 -2.72 -8.33 11.87
C THR A 244 -2.53 -7.20 10.85
N ALA A 245 -3.53 -6.30 10.75
CA ALA A 245 -3.43 -5.12 9.89
C ALA A 245 -2.25 -4.22 10.30
N THR A 246 -1.99 -4.11 11.61
CA THR A 246 -0.85 -3.39 12.16
C THR A 246 0.48 -3.96 11.64
N PHE A 247 0.64 -5.28 11.67
CA PHE A 247 1.88 -5.89 11.17
C PHE A 247 2.03 -5.75 9.66
N VAL A 248 0.94 -5.95 8.89
CA VAL A 248 0.98 -5.73 7.42
C VAL A 248 1.38 -4.28 7.11
N ALA A 249 0.80 -3.30 7.83
CA ALA A 249 1.16 -1.90 7.67
C ALA A 249 2.64 -1.62 7.99
N ILE A 250 3.17 -2.20 9.08
CA ILE A 250 4.60 -2.07 9.45
C ILE A 250 5.50 -2.71 8.39
N ALA A 251 5.12 -3.87 7.83
CA ALA A 251 5.92 -4.55 6.82
C ALA A 251 6.00 -3.74 5.50
N ILE A 252 4.95 -3.01 5.15
CA ILE A 252 4.94 -2.11 3.98
C ILE A 252 6.01 -1.00 4.10
N LEU A 253 6.44 -0.63 5.31
CA LEU A 253 7.57 0.28 5.52
C LEU A 253 8.93 -0.26 5.01
N GLY A 254 8.99 -1.51 4.57
CA GLY A 254 10.11 -2.01 3.77
C GLY A 254 10.15 -1.43 2.34
N GLU A 255 9.03 -0.88 1.83
CA GLU A 255 8.96 -0.28 0.50
C GLU A 255 9.96 0.87 0.29
N PRO A 256 10.09 1.87 1.17
CA PRO A 256 11.11 2.91 1.05
C PRO A 256 12.54 2.37 0.93
N VAL A 257 12.87 1.32 1.67
CA VAL A 257 14.19 0.67 1.59
C VAL A 257 14.39 0.02 0.23
N GLY A 258 13.40 -0.74 -0.24
CA GLY A 258 13.44 -1.38 -1.56
C GLY A 258 13.48 -0.37 -2.70
N SER A 259 12.68 0.70 -2.64
CA SER A 259 12.66 1.76 -3.64
C SER A 259 13.99 2.52 -3.69
N ALA A 260 14.62 2.77 -2.53
CA ALA A 260 15.93 3.41 -2.46
C ALA A 260 17.02 2.53 -3.09
N LEU A 261 17.03 1.23 -2.78
CA LEU A 261 17.97 0.29 -3.43
C LEU A 261 17.79 0.27 -4.95
N LEU A 262 16.56 0.27 -5.44
CA LEU A 262 16.28 0.33 -6.86
C LEU A 262 16.75 1.66 -7.47
N ALA A 263 16.55 2.79 -6.80
CA ALA A 263 17.02 4.09 -7.24
C ALA A 263 18.55 4.15 -7.31
N TYR A 264 19.25 3.52 -6.37
CA TYR A 264 20.71 3.38 -6.42
C TYR A 264 21.16 2.65 -7.69
N PHE A 265 20.57 1.48 -8.00
CA PHE A 265 20.98 0.67 -9.15
C PHE A 265 20.51 1.26 -10.50
N ILE A 266 19.35 1.90 -10.54
CA ILE A 266 18.74 2.39 -11.80
C ILE A 266 19.19 3.82 -12.11
N PHE A 267 19.28 4.68 -11.11
CA PHE A 267 19.60 6.11 -11.27
C PHE A 267 20.97 6.50 -10.72
N GLY A 268 21.72 5.58 -10.09
CA GLY A 268 23.01 5.88 -9.47
C GLY A 268 22.90 6.78 -8.23
N GLU A 269 21.72 6.87 -7.61
CA GLU A 269 21.51 7.69 -6.42
C GLU A 269 22.30 7.14 -5.22
N GLN A 270 23.11 8.00 -4.59
CA GLN A 270 23.89 7.60 -3.41
C GLN A 270 23.14 7.94 -2.11
N PHE A 271 23.29 7.07 -1.12
CA PHE A 271 22.69 7.28 0.20
C PHE A 271 23.61 8.03 1.13
N GLY A 272 23.08 9.07 1.79
CA GLY A 272 23.75 9.72 2.89
C GLY A 272 23.73 8.85 4.17
N THR A 273 24.65 9.16 5.10
CA THR A 273 24.73 8.46 6.40
C THR A 273 23.38 8.49 7.15
N LEU A 274 22.68 9.61 7.12
CA LEU A 274 21.39 9.77 7.82
C LEU A 274 20.31 8.87 7.21
N GLN A 275 20.27 8.74 5.87
CA GLN A 275 19.36 7.81 5.18
C GLN A 275 19.67 6.35 5.55
N PHE A 276 20.96 6.00 5.59
CA PHE A 276 21.38 4.65 5.99
C PHE A 276 20.93 4.31 7.40
N VAL A 277 21.12 5.22 8.37
CA VAL A 277 20.62 5.05 9.74
C VAL A 277 19.10 4.90 9.75
N GLY A 278 18.39 5.70 8.97
CA GLY A 278 16.93 5.60 8.80
C GLY A 278 16.50 4.21 8.28
N PHE A 279 17.17 3.68 7.28
CA PHE A 279 16.88 2.33 6.75
C PHE A 279 17.15 1.23 7.77
N VAL A 280 18.23 1.32 8.54
CA VAL A 280 18.52 0.35 9.62
C VAL A 280 17.41 0.38 10.67
N LEU A 281 16.95 1.56 11.10
CA LEU A 281 15.86 1.68 12.06
C LEU A 281 14.54 1.12 11.51
N LEU A 282 14.22 1.37 10.23
CA LEU A 282 13.07 0.78 9.55
C LEU A 282 13.12 -0.75 9.61
N LEU A 283 14.24 -1.36 9.23
CA LEU A 283 14.39 -2.81 9.20
C LEU A 283 14.35 -3.42 10.61
N VAL A 284 14.97 -2.78 11.61
CA VAL A 284 14.93 -3.22 13.01
C VAL A 284 13.48 -3.15 13.52
N GLY A 285 12.76 -2.07 13.24
CA GLY A 285 11.38 -1.91 13.66
C GLY A 285 10.46 -2.98 13.04
N ILE A 286 10.61 -3.28 11.75
CA ILE A 286 9.89 -4.36 11.05
C ILE A 286 10.21 -5.71 11.71
N PHE A 287 11.47 -5.98 12.02
CA PHE A 287 11.89 -7.23 12.67
C PHE A 287 11.30 -7.40 14.07
N VAL A 288 11.30 -6.34 14.89
CA VAL A 288 10.67 -6.35 16.22
C VAL A 288 9.18 -6.65 16.13
N ALA A 289 8.48 -6.01 15.20
CA ALA A 289 7.07 -6.23 14.97
C ALA A 289 6.78 -7.66 14.44
N ALA A 290 7.62 -8.18 13.55
CA ALA A 290 7.50 -9.54 13.01
C ALA A 290 7.64 -10.61 14.10
N ARG A 291 8.56 -10.42 15.05
CA ARG A 291 8.70 -11.33 16.21
C ARG A 291 7.46 -11.34 17.10
N GLU A 292 6.85 -10.20 17.35
CA GLU A 292 5.61 -10.12 18.13
C GLU A 292 4.44 -10.80 17.39
N GLU A 293 4.30 -10.56 16.09
CA GLU A 293 3.26 -11.19 15.28
C GLU A 293 3.43 -12.72 15.24
N SER A 294 4.67 -13.19 15.08
CA SER A 294 4.99 -14.63 15.12
C SER A 294 4.65 -15.25 16.49
N ARG A 295 4.90 -14.54 17.60
CA ARG A 295 4.53 -15.00 18.95
C ARG A 295 3.02 -15.14 19.10
N ARG A 296 2.24 -14.15 18.66
CA ARG A 296 0.78 -14.17 18.67
C ARG A 296 0.19 -15.34 17.86
N LEU A 297 0.79 -15.62 16.70
CA LEU A 297 0.38 -16.77 15.89
C LEU A 297 0.65 -18.10 16.62
N ASN A 298 1.72 -18.20 17.40
CA ASN A 298 2.04 -19.38 18.19
C ASN A 298 1.08 -19.57 19.36
N GLU A 299 0.75 -18.50 20.09
CA GLU A 299 -0.18 -18.52 21.22
C GLU A 299 -1.59 -18.89 20.79
N ASN A 300 -2.06 -18.42 19.66
CA ASN A 300 -3.39 -18.74 19.10
C ASN A 300 -3.53 -20.19 18.61
N VAL A 301 -2.43 -20.92 18.43
CA VAL A 301 -2.42 -22.32 17.97
C VAL A 301 -2.34 -23.32 19.15
N GLN A 302 -2.05 -22.85 20.36
CA GLN A 302 -2.14 -23.67 21.60
C GLN A 302 -3.46 -23.37 22.34
N PRO A 303 -4.62 -23.93 21.94
CA PRO A 303 -5.78 -23.91 22.80
C PRO A 303 -5.59 -25.03 23.84
N HIS A 304 -5.38 -24.65 25.10
CA HIS A 304 -5.70 -25.46 26.28
C HIS A 304 -5.39 -26.98 26.22
N HIS A 305 -4.10 -27.35 26.25
CA HIS A 305 -3.69 -28.61 26.85
C HIS A 305 -3.15 -28.35 28.25
N ALA A 306 -4.01 -27.78 29.10
CA ALA A 306 -3.77 -27.68 30.54
C ALA A 306 -5.14 -27.58 31.23
N LEU A 307 -5.79 -28.72 31.38
CA LEU A 307 -6.63 -29.11 32.53
C LEU A 307 -6.79 -30.64 32.53
#